data_8fb83098fcefa9d9c9b3b62e0c5669b5
#
_entry.id   8fb83098fcefa9d9c9b3b62e0c5669b5
#
_cell.length_a   1.000
_cell.length_b   1.000
_cell.length_c   1.000
_cell.angle_alpha   90.00
_cell.angle_beta   90.00
_cell.angle_gamma   90.00
#
_symmetry.space_group_name_H-M   'P 1'
#
loop_
_entity.id
_entity.type
_entity.pdbx_description
1 polymer ?
#
loop_
_entity_poly.entity_id
_entity_poly.type
_entity_poly.pdbx_seq_one_letter_code
_entity_poly.pdbx_strand_id
1 'polypeptide(L)'
;MAVTLDTYTVHTGHAHFTYTRMCAPYVNPDGLRFTVYRKGIFSELGKLLGMQDIEVGDPEFDEAFIVKGTDEARVRELFADPEVRSLLLAQPQIRLEVKDSEGWFGPPFPEDVDELHFQVVGVIKEVERLKALFELFAAVLDRLCRIGSAAEREPGVRL
;
A
#
# COMPACT_ATOMS: atom_id res chain seq x y z
N MET A 1 -9.91 -9.71 7.90
CA MET A 1 -9.00 -9.53 6.74
C MET A 1 -7.66 -10.18 7.06
N ALA A 2 -7.14 -11.00 6.17
CA ALA A 2 -5.87 -11.69 6.36
C ALA A 2 -4.71 -10.86 5.79
N VAL A 3 -3.61 -10.76 6.53
CA VAL A 3 -2.37 -10.12 6.08
C VAL A 3 -1.32 -11.20 5.87
N THR A 4 -0.74 -11.22 4.67
CA THR A 4 0.32 -12.17 4.29
C THR A 4 1.65 -11.46 4.19
N LEU A 5 2.69 -12.03 4.77
CA LEU A 5 4.08 -11.58 4.67
C LEU A 5 4.91 -12.68 4.02
N ASP A 6 5.61 -12.34 2.94
CA ASP A 6 6.53 -13.27 2.29
C ASP A 6 7.76 -12.55 1.69
N THR A 7 8.67 -13.35 1.17
CA THR A 7 9.78 -12.87 0.35
C THR A 7 9.76 -13.59 -0.99
N TYR A 8 10.15 -12.89 -2.04
CA TYR A 8 10.30 -13.49 -3.35
C TYR A 8 11.51 -12.91 -4.09
N THR A 9 12.08 -13.68 -5.00
CA THR A 9 13.26 -13.31 -5.77
C THR A 9 12.93 -13.22 -7.26
N VAL A 10 13.31 -12.10 -7.87
CA VAL A 10 13.20 -11.90 -9.32
C VAL A 10 14.58 -12.07 -9.94
N HIS A 11 14.64 -12.88 -10.99
CA HIS A 11 15.84 -13.11 -11.77
C HIS A 11 15.75 -12.35 -13.09
N THR A 12 16.68 -11.42 -13.32
CA THR A 12 16.80 -10.68 -14.58
C THR A 12 18.21 -10.85 -15.14
N GLY A 13 18.37 -11.75 -16.12
CA GLY A 13 19.69 -12.05 -16.66
C GLY A 13 20.67 -12.58 -15.61
N HIS A 14 21.70 -11.79 -15.27
CA HIS A 14 22.70 -12.12 -14.24
C HIS A 14 22.40 -11.51 -12.87
N ALA A 15 21.33 -10.71 -12.75
CA ALA A 15 20.97 -10.05 -11.51
C ALA A 15 19.84 -10.78 -10.78
N HIS A 16 19.91 -10.78 -9.44
CA HIS A 16 18.88 -11.33 -8.56
C HIS A 16 18.44 -10.24 -7.59
N PHE A 17 17.14 -10.00 -7.53
CA PHE A 17 16.56 -9.05 -6.59
C PHE A 17 15.58 -9.78 -5.69
N THR A 18 15.82 -9.75 -4.37
CA THR A 18 14.89 -10.28 -3.38
C THR A 18 14.08 -9.14 -2.79
N TYR A 19 12.78 -9.36 -2.66
CA TYR A 19 11.83 -8.40 -2.11
C TYR A 19 11.16 -8.97 -0.87
N THR A 20 10.90 -8.11 0.10
CA THR A 20 9.93 -8.38 1.17
C THR A 20 8.60 -7.80 0.74
N ARG A 21 7.55 -8.59 0.85
CA ARG A 21 6.20 -8.23 0.42
C ARG A 21 5.19 -8.49 1.53
N MET A 22 4.26 -7.56 1.69
CA MET A 22 3.12 -7.70 2.57
C MET A 22 1.84 -7.38 1.79
N CYS A 23 0.83 -8.22 1.91
CA CYS A 23 -0.40 -8.16 1.14
C CYS A 23 -1.61 -8.39 2.02
N ALA A 24 -2.68 -7.64 1.77
CA ALA A 24 -3.96 -7.82 2.43
C ALA A 24 -5.11 -7.61 1.45
N PRO A 25 -5.74 -8.67 0.92
CA PRO A 25 -6.96 -8.55 0.13
C PRO A 25 -8.13 -8.04 0.97
N TYR A 26 -8.92 -7.16 0.40
CA TYR A 26 -10.12 -6.64 1.05
C TYR A 26 -11.21 -6.29 0.02
N VAL A 27 -12.44 -6.21 0.48
CA VAL A 27 -13.55 -5.76 -0.36
C VAL A 27 -13.56 -4.25 -0.40
N ASN A 28 -13.42 -3.69 -1.60
CA ASN A 28 -13.36 -2.26 -1.88
C ASN A 28 -14.63 -1.79 -2.58
N PRO A 29 -15.66 -1.32 -1.83
CA PRO A 29 -16.98 -1.04 -2.40
C PRO A 29 -17.04 0.23 -3.24
N ASP A 30 -16.14 1.18 -3.05
CA ASP A 30 -16.13 2.46 -3.76
C ASP A 30 -15.02 2.58 -4.82
N GLY A 31 -14.18 1.54 -4.95
CA GLY A 31 -13.10 1.52 -5.93
C GLY A 31 -11.94 2.48 -5.65
N LEU A 32 -11.82 2.97 -4.41
CA LEU A 32 -10.71 3.86 -4.04
C LEU A 32 -9.37 3.18 -4.24
N ARG A 33 -8.50 3.82 -5.01
CA ARG A 33 -7.10 3.40 -5.21
C ARG A 33 -6.16 4.53 -4.87
N PHE A 34 -5.05 4.18 -4.25
CA PHE A 34 -4.00 5.14 -3.92
C PHE A 34 -2.63 4.46 -3.94
N THR A 35 -1.61 5.28 -4.08
CA THR A 35 -0.22 4.92 -3.89
C THR A 35 0.44 5.98 -3.02
N VAL A 36 1.18 5.56 -2.01
CA VAL A 36 2.02 6.44 -1.19
C VAL A 36 3.44 5.89 -1.17
N TYR A 37 4.40 6.74 -1.42
CA TYR A 37 5.81 6.37 -1.41
C TYR A 37 6.67 7.53 -0.95
N ARG A 38 7.82 7.19 -0.33
CA ARG A 38 8.77 8.20 0.13
C ARG A 38 9.46 8.87 -1.07
N LYS A 39 9.57 10.20 -1.04
CA LYS A 39 10.26 10.98 -2.09
C LYS A 39 11.69 10.49 -2.30
N GLY A 40 12.15 10.46 -3.54
CA GLY A 40 13.51 10.10 -3.93
C GLY A 40 13.78 8.61 -4.11
N ILE A 41 12.83 7.72 -3.83
CA ILE A 41 13.03 6.27 -3.94
C ILE A 41 12.73 5.74 -5.34
N PHE A 42 11.82 6.36 -6.09
CA PHE A 42 11.38 5.86 -7.39
C PHE A 42 11.37 6.97 -8.45
N SER A 43 12.21 6.81 -9.47
CA SER A 43 12.23 7.65 -10.66
C SER A 43 11.28 7.17 -11.78
N GLU A 44 10.73 5.97 -11.69
CA GLU A 44 9.97 5.32 -12.78
C GLU A 44 8.45 5.33 -12.60
N LEU A 45 7.89 6.37 -12.00
CA LEU A 45 6.46 6.43 -11.71
C LEU A 45 5.60 7.06 -12.83
N GLY A 46 6.13 7.17 -14.04
CA GLY A 46 5.36 7.60 -15.21
C GLY A 46 4.19 6.69 -15.61
N LYS A 47 3.95 5.60 -14.86
CA LYS A 47 2.90 4.62 -15.17
C LYS A 47 1.63 4.71 -14.30
N LEU A 48 1.56 5.67 -13.37
CA LEU A 48 0.36 5.89 -12.55
C LEU A 48 -0.61 6.83 -13.29
N LEU A 49 -0.98 6.45 -14.49
CA LEU A 49 -1.93 7.20 -15.32
C LEU A 49 -3.31 7.23 -14.66
N GLY A 50 -3.90 8.42 -14.58
CA GLY A 50 -5.23 8.62 -14.01
C GLY A 50 -5.27 8.90 -12.51
N MET A 51 -4.12 8.90 -11.83
CA MET A 51 -4.00 9.30 -10.43
C MET A 51 -3.43 10.71 -10.30
N GLN A 52 -4.03 11.50 -9.42
CA GLN A 52 -3.59 12.86 -9.14
C GLN A 52 -2.63 12.89 -7.95
N ASP A 53 -1.67 13.82 -7.99
CA ASP A 53 -0.83 14.14 -6.82
C ASP A 53 -1.70 14.85 -5.79
N ILE A 54 -1.64 14.37 -4.55
CA ILE A 54 -2.50 14.83 -3.46
C ILE A 54 -1.64 15.30 -2.29
N GLU A 55 -1.88 16.52 -1.83
CA GLU A 55 -1.37 17.01 -0.56
C GLU A 55 -2.39 16.70 0.53
N VAL A 56 -1.94 16.05 1.62
CA VAL A 56 -2.84 15.64 2.70
C VAL A 56 -3.08 16.75 3.73
N GLY A 57 -2.27 17.81 3.68
CA GLY A 57 -2.39 18.98 4.55
C GLY A 57 -1.50 18.95 5.80
N ASP A 58 -0.67 17.93 5.97
CA ASP A 58 0.34 17.85 7.01
C ASP A 58 1.72 18.15 6.40
N PRO A 59 2.39 19.26 6.76
CA PRO A 59 3.63 19.68 6.12
C PRO A 59 4.76 18.65 6.22
N GLU A 60 4.92 18.00 7.36
CA GLU A 60 5.95 16.97 7.57
C GLU A 60 5.71 15.77 6.65
N PHE A 61 4.47 15.32 6.57
CA PHE A 61 4.09 14.19 5.72
C PHE A 61 4.21 14.54 4.23
N ASP A 62 3.69 15.70 3.82
CA ASP A 62 3.72 16.15 2.42
C ASP A 62 5.15 16.41 1.92
N GLU A 63 6.07 16.79 2.81
CA GLU A 63 7.49 16.93 2.49
C GLU A 63 8.17 15.55 2.27
N ALA A 64 7.80 14.55 3.06
CA ALA A 64 8.44 13.23 3.05
C ALA A 64 7.89 12.29 1.98
N PHE A 65 6.61 12.41 1.63
CA PHE A 65 5.89 11.45 0.77
C PHE A 65 5.25 12.09 -0.44
N ILE A 66 5.15 11.29 -1.50
CA ILE A 66 4.24 11.55 -2.62
C ILE A 66 3.04 10.64 -2.46
N VAL A 67 1.85 11.22 -2.56
CA VAL A 67 0.57 10.51 -2.50
C VAL A 67 -0.17 10.73 -3.81
N LYS A 68 -0.63 9.64 -4.41
CA LYS A 68 -1.48 9.64 -5.61
C LYS A 68 -2.74 8.84 -5.34
N GLY A 69 -3.84 9.24 -5.92
CA GLY A 69 -5.10 8.53 -5.73
C GLY A 69 -6.16 8.90 -6.74
N THR A 70 -7.22 8.09 -6.74
CA THR A 70 -8.37 8.25 -7.66
C THR A 70 -9.43 9.21 -7.13
N ASP A 71 -9.47 9.42 -5.81
CA ASP A 71 -10.42 10.30 -5.12
C ASP A 71 -9.68 11.11 -4.05
N GLU A 72 -9.45 12.39 -4.34
CA GLU A 72 -8.69 13.28 -3.46
C GLU A 72 -9.32 13.41 -2.06
N ALA A 73 -10.63 13.54 -1.97
CA ALA A 73 -11.33 13.71 -0.70
C ALA A 73 -11.19 12.46 0.19
N ARG A 74 -11.36 11.27 -0.39
CA ARG A 74 -11.19 10.00 0.31
C ARG A 74 -9.75 9.76 0.76
N VAL A 75 -8.80 10.07 -0.10
CA VAL A 75 -7.36 9.95 0.21
C VAL A 75 -6.99 10.90 1.36
N ARG A 76 -7.49 12.12 1.37
CA ARG A 76 -7.29 13.06 2.48
C ARG A 76 -7.91 12.57 3.78
N GLU A 77 -9.11 11.98 3.73
CA GLU A 77 -9.74 11.36 4.90
C GLU A 77 -8.90 10.19 5.46
N LEU A 78 -8.34 9.36 4.57
CA LEU A 78 -7.46 8.26 4.97
C LEU A 78 -6.22 8.77 5.71
N PHE A 79 -5.51 9.73 5.12
CA PHE A 79 -4.27 10.27 5.68
C PHE A 79 -4.49 11.39 6.71
N ALA A 80 -5.73 11.76 7.01
CA ALA A 80 -6.06 12.61 8.16
C ALA A 80 -5.82 11.89 9.49
N ASP A 81 -5.75 10.57 9.50
CA ASP A 81 -5.44 9.78 10.69
C ASP A 81 -3.97 9.95 11.08
N PRO A 82 -3.67 10.54 12.26
CA PRO A 82 -2.28 10.75 12.69
C PRO A 82 -1.52 9.44 12.95
N GLU A 83 -2.20 8.36 13.30
CA GLU A 83 -1.58 7.04 13.47
C GLU A 83 -1.07 6.49 12.13
N VAL A 84 -1.87 6.59 11.07
CA VAL A 84 -1.46 6.18 9.72
C VAL A 84 -0.24 6.98 9.26
N ARG A 85 -0.25 8.30 9.42
CA ARG A 85 0.89 9.14 9.05
C ARG A 85 2.16 8.82 9.85
N SER A 86 2.02 8.65 11.16
CA SER A 86 3.13 8.33 12.06
C SER A 86 3.79 6.98 11.70
N LEU A 87 2.99 5.97 11.43
CA LEU A 87 3.48 4.64 11.03
C LEU A 87 4.18 4.66 9.67
N LEU A 88 3.70 5.46 8.72
CA LEU A 88 4.38 5.68 7.44
C LEU A 88 5.71 6.42 7.62
N LEU A 89 5.72 7.49 8.40
CA LEU A 89 6.93 8.28 8.68
C LEU A 89 8.03 7.46 9.37
N ALA A 90 7.65 6.44 10.15
CA ALA A 90 8.58 5.53 10.81
C ALA A 90 9.29 4.56 9.83
N GLN A 91 8.80 4.40 8.61
CA GLN A 91 9.41 3.51 7.62
C GLN A 91 10.47 4.25 6.81
N PRO A 92 11.74 3.77 6.80
CA PRO A 92 12.82 4.43 6.05
C PRO A 92 12.65 4.35 4.54
N GLN A 93 12.07 3.25 4.06
CA GLN A 93 11.71 3.03 2.67
C GLN A 93 10.35 2.37 2.63
N ILE A 94 9.42 2.95 1.89
CA ILE A 94 8.09 2.39 1.76
C ILE A 94 7.44 2.81 0.44
N ARG A 95 6.79 1.83 -0.18
CA ARG A 95 5.75 2.01 -1.18
C ARG A 95 4.55 1.18 -0.74
N LEU A 96 3.45 1.84 -0.49
CA LEU A 96 2.18 1.23 -0.12
C LEU A 96 1.14 1.62 -1.17
N GLU A 97 0.44 0.64 -1.72
CA GLU A 97 -0.53 0.89 -2.77
C GLU A 97 -1.72 -0.06 -2.71
N VAL A 98 -2.79 0.31 -3.38
CA VAL A 98 -3.95 -0.56 -3.62
C VAL A 98 -3.88 -1.08 -5.04
N LYS A 99 -3.91 -2.41 -5.20
CA LYS A 99 -3.87 -3.12 -6.48
C LYS A 99 -5.15 -3.90 -6.73
N ASP A 100 -5.51 -4.02 -8.01
CA ASP A 100 -6.66 -4.80 -8.47
C ASP A 100 -6.30 -6.20 -9.00
N SER A 101 -5.01 -6.53 -9.01
CA SER A 101 -4.50 -7.79 -9.55
C SER A 101 -3.12 -8.13 -9.00
N GLU A 102 -2.70 -9.37 -9.15
CA GLU A 102 -1.34 -9.81 -8.78
C GLU A 102 -0.26 -9.36 -9.80
N GLY A 103 -0.64 -8.61 -10.83
CA GLY A 103 0.26 -8.11 -11.87
C GLY A 103 0.03 -8.79 -13.23
N TRP A 104 0.98 -8.59 -14.18
CA TRP A 104 0.84 -9.01 -15.58
C TRP A 104 0.59 -10.51 -15.79
N PHE A 105 1.06 -11.35 -14.89
CA PHE A 105 0.98 -12.81 -15.00
C PHE A 105 0.08 -13.45 -13.95
N GLY A 106 -0.44 -12.66 -13.00
CA GLY A 106 -1.37 -13.13 -11.99
C GLY A 106 -2.83 -13.00 -12.46
N PRO A 107 -3.74 -13.83 -11.90
CA PRO A 107 -5.17 -13.67 -12.17
C PRO A 107 -5.68 -12.35 -11.61
N PRO A 108 -6.67 -11.70 -12.26
CA PRO A 108 -7.35 -10.57 -11.66
C PRO A 108 -8.11 -11.02 -10.41
N PHE A 109 -8.20 -10.14 -9.42
CA PHE A 109 -9.05 -10.38 -8.26
C PHE A 109 -10.53 -10.36 -8.67
N PRO A 110 -11.42 -11.00 -7.88
CA PRO A 110 -12.86 -10.85 -8.08
C PRO A 110 -13.27 -9.38 -8.13
N GLU A 111 -14.41 -9.11 -8.75
CA GLU A 111 -15.01 -7.79 -8.75
C GLU A 111 -15.18 -7.29 -7.30
N ASP A 112 -14.91 -6.03 -7.04
CA ASP A 112 -14.92 -5.39 -5.72
C ASP A 112 -13.81 -5.86 -4.74
N VAL A 113 -12.87 -6.69 -5.17
CA VAL A 113 -11.73 -7.09 -4.34
C VAL A 113 -10.46 -6.42 -4.85
N ASP A 114 -9.82 -5.68 -3.97
CA ASP A 114 -8.49 -5.10 -4.17
C ASP A 114 -7.52 -5.59 -3.08
N GLU A 115 -6.27 -5.33 -3.25
CA GLU A 115 -5.21 -5.71 -2.32
C GLU A 115 -4.46 -4.48 -1.83
N LEU A 116 -4.35 -4.33 -0.52
CA LEU A 116 -3.36 -3.42 0.07
C LEU A 116 -2.00 -4.09 -0.02
N HIS A 117 -1.05 -3.45 -0.69
CA HIS A 117 0.22 -4.04 -1.08
C HIS A 117 1.39 -3.17 -0.64
N PHE A 118 2.35 -3.80 0.02
CA PHE A 118 3.66 -3.24 0.38
C PHE A 118 4.77 -4.08 -0.22
N GLN A 119 5.80 -3.43 -0.71
CA GLN A 119 6.98 -4.09 -1.23
C GLN A 119 8.22 -3.23 -1.01
N VAL A 120 9.32 -3.88 -0.64
CA VAL A 120 10.63 -3.24 -0.52
C VAL A 120 11.72 -4.21 -0.96
N VAL A 121 12.80 -3.68 -1.54
CA VAL A 121 13.97 -4.47 -1.90
C VAL A 121 14.70 -4.94 -0.63
N GLY A 122 15.10 -6.19 -0.61
CA GLY A 122 15.81 -6.81 0.50
C GLY A 122 14.90 -7.61 1.42
N VAL A 123 15.51 -8.28 2.37
CA VAL A 123 14.83 -9.05 3.40
C VAL A 123 14.82 -8.24 4.69
N ILE A 124 13.62 -7.92 5.19
CA ILE A 124 13.48 -7.25 6.49
C ILE A 124 13.69 -8.29 7.59
N LYS A 125 14.70 -8.11 8.41
CA LYS A 125 15.05 -9.00 9.52
C LYS A 125 14.74 -8.39 10.88
N GLU A 126 14.56 -7.08 10.95
CA GLU A 126 14.27 -6.36 12.19
C GLU A 126 12.83 -6.63 12.61
N VAL A 127 12.65 -7.31 13.73
CA VAL A 127 11.35 -7.69 14.27
C VAL A 127 10.47 -6.46 14.54
N GLU A 128 11.04 -5.39 15.08
CA GLU A 128 10.30 -4.17 15.38
C GLU A 128 9.77 -3.48 14.12
N ARG A 129 10.54 -3.54 13.03
CA ARG A 129 10.08 -3.02 11.73
C ARG A 129 8.94 -3.87 11.17
N LEU A 130 9.02 -5.19 11.26
CA LEU A 130 7.94 -6.09 10.84
C LEU A 130 6.66 -5.85 11.64
N LYS A 131 6.77 -5.71 12.96
CA LYS A 131 5.63 -5.35 13.81
C LYS A 131 4.99 -4.02 13.39
N ALA A 132 5.81 -2.99 13.15
CA ALA A 132 5.33 -1.69 12.70
C ALA A 132 4.61 -1.77 11.35
N LEU A 133 5.05 -2.63 10.43
CA LEU A 133 4.37 -2.87 9.16
C LEU A 133 3.00 -3.54 9.34
N PHE A 134 2.89 -4.52 10.24
CA PHE A 134 1.59 -5.11 10.59
C PHE A 134 0.65 -4.08 11.23
N GLU A 135 1.16 -3.25 12.12
CA GLU A 135 0.40 -2.14 12.72
C GLU A 135 -0.06 -1.14 11.66
N LEU A 136 0.79 -0.81 10.70
CA LEU A 136 0.47 0.07 9.57
C LEU A 136 -0.68 -0.51 8.73
N PHE A 137 -0.60 -1.78 8.36
CA PHE A 137 -1.66 -2.46 7.60
C PHE A 137 -2.98 -2.46 8.37
N ALA A 138 -2.95 -2.77 9.66
CA ALA A 138 -4.12 -2.74 10.51
C ALA A 138 -4.73 -1.33 10.59
N ALA A 139 -3.92 -0.31 10.79
CA ALA A 139 -4.37 1.08 10.87
C ALA A 139 -4.98 1.57 9.55
N VAL A 140 -4.35 1.26 8.42
CA VAL A 140 -4.86 1.63 7.10
C VAL A 140 -6.17 0.93 6.80
N LEU A 141 -6.26 -0.38 7.01
CA LEU A 141 -7.48 -1.15 6.77
C LEU A 141 -8.64 -0.70 7.67
N ASP A 142 -8.37 -0.46 8.95
CA ASP A 142 -9.36 0.08 9.89
C ASP A 142 -9.87 1.46 9.43
N ARG A 143 -8.96 2.33 9.01
CA ARG A 143 -9.34 3.65 8.52
C ARG A 143 -10.12 3.57 7.22
N LEU A 144 -9.74 2.68 6.28
CA LEU A 144 -10.51 2.44 5.06
C LEU A 144 -11.94 1.97 5.36
N CYS A 145 -12.11 1.08 6.34
CA CYS A 145 -13.44 0.68 6.80
C CYS A 145 -14.24 1.87 7.35
N ARG A 146 -13.63 2.71 8.16
CA ARG A 146 -14.28 3.87 8.78
C ARG A 146 -14.74 4.91 7.77
N ILE A 147 -13.99 5.12 6.69
CA ILE A 147 -14.37 6.07 5.63
C ILE A 147 -15.26 5.43 4.55
N GLY A 148 -15.60 4.14 4.68
CA GLY A 148 -16.46 3.43 3.74
C GLY A 148 -15.79 2.93 2.47
N SER A 149 -14.45 2.92 2.43
CA SER A 149 -13.65 2.44 1.29
C SER A 149 -13.16 1.00 1.47
N ALA A 150 -13.53 0.33 2.54
CA ALA A 150 -13.35 -1.11 2.72
C ALA A 150 -14.54 -1.69 3.48
N ALA A 151 -14.88 -2.95 3.19
CA ALA A 151 -15.91 -3.69 3.91
C ALA A 151 -15.29 -4.78 4.78
N GLU A 152 -15.83 -5.01 5.96
CA GLU A 152 -15.31 -5.99 6.92
C GLU A 152 -15.55 -7.46 6.50
N ARG A 153 -16.33 -7.70 5.45
CA ARG A 153 -16.58 -9.06 4.95
C ARG A 153 -15.31 -9.67 4.32
N GLU A 154 -15.17 -10.97 4.43
CA GLU A 154 -14.05 -11.69 3.82
C GLU A 154 -14.09 -11.59 2.28
N PRO A 155 -12.94 -11.28 1.63
CA PRO A 155 -12.89 -11.12 0.18
C PRO A 155 -12.97 -12.43 -0.60
N GLY A 156 -12.85 -13.59 0.06
CA GLY A 156 -12.90 -14.90 -0.60
C GLY A 156 -11.67 -15.24 -1.44
N VAL A 157 -10.59 -14.49 -1.31
CA VAL A 157 -9.34 -14.72 -2.04
C VAL A 157 -8.32 -15.32 -1.08
N ARG A 158 -7.64 -16.38 -1.53
CA ARG A 158 -6.48 -16.95 -0.85
C ARG A 158 -5.22 -16.58 -1.64
N LEU A 159 -4.28 -16.00 -0.98
CA LEU A 159 -2.95 -15.70 -1.51
C LEU A 159 -1.98 -16.85 -1.25
#